data_9b2800363f4711c2aa43951be7857154
#
_entry.id   9b2800363f4711c2aa43951be7857154
#
_cell.length_a   1.000
_cell.length_b   1.000
_cell.length_c   1.000
_cell.angle_alpha   90.00
_cell.angle_beta   90.00
_cell.angle_gamma   90.00
#
_symmetry.space_group_name_H-M   'P 1'
#
loop_
_entity.id
_entity.type
_entity.pdbx_description
1 polymer ?
#
loop_
_entity_poly.entity_id
_entity_poly.type
_entity_poly.pdbx_seq_one_letter_code
_entity_poly.pdbx_strand_id
1 'polypeptide(L)' 'MARISVDMNFIEELVDFKLRSLKEEIERILSKWKYDSSTEFLQHAKDGTLSEAEEDAIILKNLQDEIETLSQKSKN' A
#
# COMPACT_ATOMS: atom_id res chain seq x y z
N MET A 1 -12.46 15.52 33.87
CA MET A 1 -12.98 14.53 32.99
C MET A 1 -12.20 14.42 31.69
N ALA A 2 -11.75 13.28 31.47
CA ALA A 2 -10.99 13.09 30.27
C ALA A 2 -11.93 12.85 29.12
N ARG A 3 -12.06 13.80 28.29
CA ARG A 3 -12.80 13.65 27.11
C ARG A 3 -11.83 13.52 25.96
N ILE A 4 -11.86 12.40 25.35
CA ILE A 4 -11.03 12.19 24.18
C ILE A 4 -11.80 12.73 23.00
N SER A 5 -11.40 13.86 22.59
CA SER A 5 -11.94 14.40 21.38
C SER A 5 -10.94 14.09 20.31
N VAL A 6 -11.34 13.24 19.40
CA VAL A 6 -10.46 12.89 18.30
C VAL A 6 -10.56 14.01 17.28
N ASP A 7 -9.51 14.80 17.23
CA ASP A 7 -9.39 15.88 16.29
C ASP A 7 -9.33 15.32 14.87
N MET A 8 -10.05 15.93 13.94
CA MET A 8 -10.03 15.53 12.54
C MET A 8 -8.61 15.60 11.96
N ASN A 9 -7.84 16.59 12.40
CA ASN A 9 -6.46 16.72 11.96
C ASN A 9 -5.63 15.53 12.41
N PHE A 10 -5.89 15.04 13.60
CA PHE A 10 -5.19 13.89 14.13
C PHE A 10 -5.50 12.63 13.31
N ILE A 11 -6.77 12.45 12.97
CA ILE A 11 -7.19 11.32 12.14
C ILE A 11 -6.55 11.40 10.76
N GLU A 12 -6.52 12.58 10.17
CA GLU A 12 -5.89 12.77 8.86
C GLU A 12 -4.40 12.47 8.91
N GLU A 13 -3.73 12.86 9.97
CA GLU A 13 -2.32 12.56 10.14
C GLU A 13 -2.06 11.06 10.24
N LEU A 14 -2.93 10.34 10.95
CA LEU A 14 -2.80 8.90 11.09
C LEU A 14 -3.01 8.21 9.74
N VAL A 15 -4.01 8.66 8.98
CA VAL A 15 -4.27 8.10 7.66
C VAL A 15 -3.08 8.36 6.73
N ASP A 16 -2.58 9.60 6.74
CA ASP A 16 -1.42 9.95 5.91
C ASP A 16 -0.20 9.13 6.28
N PHE A 17 0.04 8.94 7.57
CA PHE A 17 1.15 8.12 8.02
C PHE A 17 1.01 6.68 7.52
N LYS A 18 -0.20 6.13 7.65
CA LYS A 18 -0.45 4.76 7.20
C LYS A 18 -0.29 4.62 5.69
N LEU A 19 -0.80 5.59 4.94
CA LEU A 19 -0.65 5.58 3.48
C LEU A 19 0.81 5.61 3.08
N ARG A 20 1.59 6.46 3.74
CA ARG A 20 3.02 6.55 3.45
C ARG A 20 3.72 5.24 3.75
N SER A 21 3.38 4.63 4.88
CA SER A 21 3.96 3.35 5.28
C SER A 21 3.65 2.25 4.26
N LEU A 22 2.41 2.20 3.78
CA LEU A 22 2.01 1.22 2.78
C LEU A 22 2.74 1.43 1.47
N LYS A 23 2.89 2.69 1.05
CA LYS A 23 3.61 3.02 -0.17
C LYS A 23 5.09 2.64 -0.07
N GLU A 24 5.68 2.85 1.11
CA GLU A 24 7.07 2.47 1.32
C GLU A 24 7.27 0.97 1.22
N GLU A 25 6.31 0.19 1.72
CA GLU A 25 6.38 -1.25 1.60
C GLU A 25 6.28 -1.71 0.14
N ILE A 26 5.43 -1.06 -0.64
CA ILE A 26 5.31 -1.35 -2.06
C ILE A 26 6.64 -1.04 -2.76
N GLU A 27 7.22 0.11 -2.46
CA GLU A 27 8.50 0.48 -3.06
C GLU A 27 9.61 -0.49 -2.70
N ARG A 28 9.57 -1.02 -1.49
CA ARG A 28 10.55 -1.99 -1.04
C ARG A 28 10.45 -3.27 -1.86
N ILE A 29 9.23 -3.73 -2.11
CA ILE A 29 9.00 -4.92 -2.93
C ILE A 29 9.48 -4.68 -4.37
N LEU A 30 9.11 -3.53 -4.94
CA LEU A 30 9.51 -3.20 -6.30
C LEU A 30 11.03 -3.09 -6.42
N SER A 31 11.67 -2.48 -5.44
CA SER A 31 13.12 -2.36 -5.43
C SER A 31 13.81 -3.73 -5.35
N LYS A 32 13.24 -4.62 -4.56
CA LYS A 32 13.76 -5.97 -4.42
C LYS A 32 13.82 -6.69 -5.77
N TRP A 33 12.81 -6.48 -6.59
CA TRP A 33 12.71 -7.12 -7.91
C TRP A 33 13.17 -6.21 -9.04
N LYS A 34 13.63 -5.00 -8.71
CA LYS A 34 14.15 -4.01 -9.66
C LYS A 34 13.12 -3.57 -10.69
N TYR A 35 11.92 -3.31 -10.21
CA TYR A 35 10.83 -2.80 -11.03
C TYR A 35 10.48 -1.37 -10.62
N ASP A 36 10.07 -0.58 -11.61
CA ASP A 36 9.63 0.80 -11.38
C ASP A 36 8.11 0.92 -11.33
N SER A 37 7.41 -0.07 -11.84
CA SER A 37 5.96 -0.02 -11.98
C SER A 37 5.30 -1.21 -11.31
N SER A 38 4.33 -0.94 -10.44
CA SER A 38 3.55 -1.99 -9.81
C SER A 38 2.76 -2.79 -10.83
N THR A 39 2.20 -2.12 -11.82
CA THR A 39 1.41 -2.76 -12.86
C THR A 39 2.26 -3.78 -13.63
N GLU A 40 3.45 -3.36 -14.02
CA GLU A 40 4.37 -4.23 -14.76
C GLU A 40 4.82 -5.40 -13.91
N PHE A 41 5.16 -5.13 -12.64
CA PHE A 41 5.56 -6.18 -11.72
C PHE A 41 4.46 -7.22 -11.54
N LEU A 42 3.23 -6.78 -11.30
CA LEU A 42 2.10 -7.68 -11.11
C LEU A 42 1.81 -8.49 -12.36
N GLN A 43 1.93 -7.86 -13.53
CA GLN A 43 1.70 -8.55 -14.79
C GLN A 43 2.72 -9.66 -15.02
N HIS A 44 3.99 -9.38 -14.77
CA HIS A 44 5.04 -10.37 -14.94
C HIS A 44 4.95 -11.50 -13.93
N ALA A 45 4.51 -11.20 -12.71
CA ALA A 45 4.28 -12.24 -11.73
C ALA A 45 3.11 -13.14 -12.14
N LYS A 46 2.10 -12.55 -12.77
CA LYS A 46 0.92 -13.29 -13.20
C LYS A 46 1.18 -14.15 -14.44
N ASP A 47 1.96 -13.64 -15.38
CA ASP A 47 2.19 -14.35 -16.64
C ASP A 47 3.34 -15.37 -16.57
N GLY A 48 3.95 -15.51 -15.40
CA GLY A 48 5.01 -16.48 -15.21
C GLY A 48 6.42 -15.99 -15.47
N THR A 49 6.56 -14.74 -15.95
CA THR A 49 7.89 -14.17 -16.18
C THR A 49 8.67 -14.10 -14.87
N LEU A 50 7.97 -13.81 -13.77
CA LEU A 50 8.55 -13.76 -12.44
C LEU A 50 7.82 -14.73 -11.53
N SER A 51 7.96 -16.02 -11.79
CA SER A 51 7.24 -17.03 -11.00
C SER A 51 7.66 -17.01 -9.53
N GLU A 52 8.89 -16.61 -9.23
CA GLU A 52 9.37 -16.55 -7.85
C GLU A 52 8.79 -15.40 -7.06
N ALA A 53 8.17 -14.44 -7.74
CA ALA A 53 7.62 -13.25 -7.11
C ALA A 53 6.12 -13.37 -6.78
N GLU A 54 5.54 -14.54 -6.91
CA GLU A 54 4.09 -14.70 -6.67
C GLU A 54 3.67 -14.25 -5.27
N GLU A 55 4.41 -14.64 -4.25
CA GLU A 55 4.09 -14.25 -2.89
C GLU A 55 4.16 -12.74 -2.70
N ASP A 56 5.24 -12.13 -3.19
CA ASP A 56 5.41 -10.69 -3.09
C ASP A 56 4.35 -9.95 -3.91
N ALA A 57 3.94 -10.53 -5.03
CA ALA A 57 2.88 -9.95 -5.84
C ALA A 57 1.54 -9.94 -5.10
N ILE A 58 1.24 -11.02 -4.38
CA ILE A 58 0.02 -11.09 -3.57
C ILE A 58 0.07 -10.04 -2.47
N ILE A 59 1.21 -9.91 -1.80
CA ILE A 59 1.40 -8.91 -0.75
C ILE A 59 1.23 -7.51 -1.31
N LEU A 60 1.84 -7.24 -2.46
CA LEU A 60 1.76 -5.92 -3.08
C LEU A 60 0.32 -5.59 -3.47
N LYS A 61 -0.40 -6.56 -4.02
CA LYS A 61 -1.80 -6.37 -4.37
C LYS A 61 -2.64 -6.03 -3.14
N ASN A 62 -2.40 -6.73 -2.04
CA ASN A 62 -3.11 -6.45 -0.79
C ASN A 62 -2.78 -5.07 -0.26
N LEU A 63 -1.53 -4.64 -0.39
CA LEU A 63 -1.13 -3.29 0.02
C LEU A 63 -1.84 -2.23 -0.82
N GLN A 64 -1.94 -2.46 -2.12
CA GLN A 64 -2.66 -1.54 -3.00
C GLN A 64 -4.14 -1.45 -2.65
N ASP A 65 -4.76 -2.58 -2.35
CA ASP A 65 -6.17 -2.61 -1.95
C ASP A 65 -6.37 -1.85 -0.65
N GLU A 66 -5.44 -1.98 0.28
CA GLU A 66 -5.51 -1.26 1.56
C GLU A 66 -5.36 0.25 1.36
N ILE A 67 -4.45 0.65 0.47
CA ILE A 67 -4.29 2.06 0.15
C ILE A 67 -5.58 2.62 -0.44
N GLU A 68 -6.19 1.89 -1.36
CA GLU A 68 -7.43 2.33 -1.97
C GLU A 68 -8.53 2.48 -0.94
N THR A 69 -8.66 1.52 -0.04
CA THR A 69 -9.65 1.57 1.02
C THR A 69 -9.44 2.79 1.92
N LEU A 70 -8.22 3.05 2.33
CA LEU A 70 -7.91 4.21 3.16
C LEU A 70 -8.17 5.52 2.44
N SER A 71 -7.82 5.58 1.15
CA SER A 71 -8.04 6.78 0.36
C SER A 71 -9.53 7.09 0.22
N GLN A 72 -10.35 6.07 0.06
CA GLN A 72 -11.80 6.26 -0.02
C GLN A 72 -12.37 6.74 1.31
N LYS A 73 -11.89 6.18 2.42
CA LYS A 73 -12.36 6.59 3.73
C LYS A 73 -11.99 8.02 4.07
N SER A 74 -10.83 8.46 3.64
CA SER A 74 -10.38 9.81 3.94
C SER A 74 -11.10 10.88 3.12
N LYS A 75 -11.78 10.49 2.05
CA LYS A 75 -12.55 11.43 1.23
C LYS A 75 -13.93 11.73 1.80
N ASN A 76 -14.35 10.97 2.76
CA ASN A 76 -15.63 11.18 3.41
C ASN A 76 -15.45 11.97 4.69
#